data_2c4d084fb62f3ec228519c929cfe515b
#
_entry.id   2c4d084fb62f3ec228519c929cfe515b
#
_cell.length_a   1.000
_cell.length_b   1.000
_cell.length_c   1.000
_cell.angle_alpha   90.00
_cell.angle_beta   90.00
_cell.angle_gamma   90.00
#
_symmetry.space_group_name_H-M   'P 1'
#
loop_
_entity.id
_entity.type
_entity.pdbx_description
1 polymer ?
#
loop_
_entity_poly.entity_id
_entity_poly.type
_entity_poly.pdbx_seq_one_letter_code
_entity_poly.pdbx_strand_id
1 'polypeptide(L)'
;MRFLRLMALLFALAFLSCNGNKTALIWTDRPEMAFYGEYFNTSQGRYKVEIRYFDSPAGELKNANVRPDIIVGSWLKSASTGAYFKPLDNFFGANKLSRTVFYPQLLAVGRVERSQYFLPVSFNAPAIVFARDKATGLSSPFTIGLEEIKKMGKAYNAESRGIYTRMGFSPFWNNDFLFIAATLFGASFREAAPIAWNSAALNRSMSYIYDWTQEANTGNNAEEDFTFKYFFEPPVKMVQSGRILFTYMESSDFFTLSEDSRGSLDFRWIAEQNAIPLAEGAVYMGLPKKGKSPQAAKAFVQWFFQLETQRQLLESSRANRMDETVFGICGGFSALSPVTEQVFPKFYEDLLGHMPPAELLSPANILPGNWTVLKNRIILPYLRDRARSAQTNDVYPLEKRISDWLRVNR
;
A
#
# COMPACT_ATOMS: atom_id res chain seq x y z
N MET A 1 6.23 -57.81 38.03
CA MET A 1 5.34 -57.50 36.91
C MET A 1 4.48 -56.24 37.10
N ARG A 2 4.03 -55.87 38.28
CA ARG A 2 3.25 -54.60 38.50
C ARG A 2 4.08 -53.30 38.34
N PHE A 3 5.35 -53.28 38.71
CA PHE A 3 6.22 -52.13 38.57
C PHE A 3 6.56 -51.78 37.11
N LEU A 4 6.72 -52.80 36.25
CA LEU A 4 7.01 -52.59 34.82
C LEU A 4 5.80 -52.00 34.06
N ARG A 5 4.57 -52.36 34.50
CA ARG A 5 3.33 -51.82 33.91
C ARG A 5 3.08 -50.34 34.31
N LEU A 6 3.48 -49.94 35.51
CA LEU A 6 3.38 -48.55 35.97
C LEU A 6 4.37 -47.64 35.26
N MET A 7 5.62 -48.10 35.01
CA MET A 7 6.60 -47.37 34.22
C MET A 7 6.22 -47.21 32.75
N ALA A 8 5.62 -48.24 32.14
CA ALA A 8 5.11 -48.12 30.75
C ALA A 8 3.92 -47.19 30.63
N LEU A 9 3.03 -47.08 31.64
CA LEU A 9 1.94 -46.10 31.66
C LEU A 9 2.44 -44.66 31.86
N LEU A 10 3.48 -44.43 32.68
CA LEU A 10 4.10 -43.12 32.84
C LEU A 10 4.86 -42.66 31.59
N PHE A 11 5.48 -43.60 30.84
CA PHE A 11 6.10 -43.28 29.55
C PHE A 11 5.07 -42.98 28.45
N ALA A 12 3.92 -43.67 28.45
CA ALA A 12 2.82 -43.40 27.51
C ALA A 12 2.15 -42.04 27.77
N LEU A 13 2.06 -41.60 29.06
CA LEU A 13 1.55 -40.27 29.42
C LEU A 13 2.53 -39.14 29.12
N ALA A 14 3.84 -39.40 29.08
CA ALA A 14 4.85 -38.41 28.69
C ALA A 14 4.84 -38.08 27.19
N PHE A 15 4.35 -38.99 26.34
CA PHE A 15 4.17 -38.73 24.90
C PHE A 15 2.87 -37.98 24.54
N LEU A 16 1.93 -37.86 25.48
CA LEU A 16 0.68 -37.11 25.27
C LEU A 16 0.78 -35.62 25.61
N SER A 17 1.92 -35.16 26.16
CA SER A 17 2.10 -33.78 26.65
C SER A 17 2.78 -32.80 25.68
N CYS A 18 3.06 -33.21 24.43
CA CYS A 18 3.65 -32.34 23.43
C CYS A 18 2.74 -32.05 22.23
N ASN A 19 1.42 -31.97 22.43
CA ASN A 19 0.51 -31.44 21.42
C ASN A 19 0.38 -29.93 21.61
N GLY A 20 1.45 -29.20 21.29
CA GLY A 20 1.33 -27.77 21.05
C GLY A 20 0.20 -27.50 20.06
N ASN A 21 -0.55 -26.44 20.26
CA ASN A 21 -1.70 -26.09 19.44
C ASN A 21 -1.28 -26.07 17.95
N LYS A 22 -1.84 -26.93 17.12
CA LYS A 22 -1.44 -27.12 15.71
C LYS A 22 -2.04 -26.08 14.79
N THR A 23 -2.98 -25.26 15.29
CA THR A 23 -3.67 -24.22 14.53
C THR A 23 -3.24 -22.85 15.01
N ALA A 24 -2.69 -22.00 14.12
CA ALA A 24 -2.39 -20.61 14.40
C ALA A 24 -3.57 -19.73 13.99
N LEU A 25 -3.89 -18.74 14.84
CA LEU A 25 -4.90 -17.73 14.56
C LEU A 25 -4.22 -16.51 13.90
N ILE A 26 -4.69 -16.13 12.72
CA ILE A 26 -4.24 -14.98 11.96
C ILE A 26 -5.33 -13.92 11.93
N TRP A 27 -4.99 -12.69 12.33
CA TRP A 27 -5.85 -11.52 12.13
C TRP A 27 -5.35 -10.70 10.96
N THR A 28 -6.27 -10.18 10.15
CA THR A 28 -5.90 -9.45 8.93
C THR A 28 -6.98 -8.46 8.51
N ASP A 29 -6.56 -7.42 7.80
CA ASP A 29 -7.40 -6.50 7.02
C ASP A 29 -7.38 -6.84 5.51
N ARG A 30 -6.83 -8.02 5.14
CA ARG A 30 -6.70 -8.50 3.77
C ARG A 30 -7.60 -9.71 3.52
N PRO A 31 -8.72 -9.55 2.76
CA PRO A 31 -9.66 -10.64 2.51
C PRO A 31 -9.02 -11.87 1.85
N GLU A 32 -8.05 -11.66 0.96
CA GLU A 32 -7.31 -12.71 0.25
C GLU A 32 -6.52 -13.65 1.17
N MET A 33 -6.24 -13.22 2.41
CA MET A 33 -5.61 -14.09 3.40
C MET A 33 -6.45 -15.32 3.73
N ALA A 34 -7.78 -15.29 3.55
CA ALA A 34 -8.63 -16.46 3.71
C ALA A 34 -8.25 -17.55 2.69
N PHE A 35 -8.07 -17.15 1.44
CA PHE A 35 -7.61 -18.03 0.36
C PHE A 35 -6.20 -18.58 0.62
N TYR A 36 -5.26 -17.72 1.06
CA TYR A 36 -3.88 -18.15 1.38
C TYR A 36 -3.86 -19.12 2.58
N GLY A 37 -4.73 -18.91 3.56
CA GLY A 37 -4.90 -19.81 4.70
C GLY A 37 -5.42 -21.17 4.30
N GLU A 38 -6.41 -21.24 3.41
CA GLU A 38 -6.94 -22.48 2.87
C GLU A 38 -5.87 -23.22 2.05
N TYR A 39 -5.14 -22.50 1.19
CA TYR A 39 -4.04 -23.07 0.40
C TYR A 39 -2.95 -23.67 1.31
N PHE A 40 -2.53 -22.96 2.37
CA PHE A 40 -1.62 -23.51 3.37
C PHE A 40 -2.19 -24.77 4.03
N ASN A 41 -3.46 -24.75 4.45
CA ASN A 41 -4.11 -25.84 5.14
C ASN A 41 -4.24 -27.11 4.30
N THR A 42 -4.32 -27.00 2.98
CA THR A 42 -4.43 -28.10 2.03
C THR A 42 -3.07 -28.60 1.52
N SER A 43 -2.06 -27.73 1.46
CA SER A 43 -0.73 -28.06 0.93
C SER A 43 0.12 -28.91 1.88
N GLN A 44 -0.25 -29.01 3.16
CA GLN A 44 0.46 -29.79 4.17
C GLN A 44 -0.50 -30.26 5.29
N GLY A 45 -0.18 -31.37 5.98
CA GLY A 45 -1.05 -31.98 6.99
C GLY A 45 -0.65 -31.72 8.45
N ARG A 46 0.47 -31.01 8.70
CA ARG A 46 1.04 -30.90 10.05
C ARG A 46 0.47 -29.76 10.87
N TYR A 47 0.29 -28.58 10.25
CA TYR A 47 -0.20 -27.36 10.88
C TYR A 47 -1.38 -26.81 10.12
N LYS A 48 -2.19 -25.96 10.78
CA LYS A 48 -3.30 -25.25 10.17
C LYS A 48 -3.28 -23.78 10.59
N VAL A 49 -3.99 -22.95 9.83
CA VAL A 49 -4.28 -21.57 10.19
C VAL A 49 -5.78 -21.32 10.16
N GLU A 50 -6.25 -20.46 11.06
CA GLU A 50 -7.60 -19.90 11.07
C GLU A 50 -7.47 -18.39 10.79
N ILE A 51 -8.24 -17.87 9.84
CA ILE A 51 -8.19 -16.46 9.45
C ILE A 51 -9.39 -15.72 10.07
N ARG A 52 -9.13 -14.54 10.65
CA ARG A 52 -10.18 -13.62 11.09
C ARG A 52 -9.92 -12.24 10.52
N TYR A 53 -10.94 -11.69 9.89
CA TYR A 53 -10.91 -10.35 9.31
C TYR A 53 -11.27 -9.28 10.36
N PHE A 54 -10.54 -8.17 10.34
CA PHE A 54 -10.78 -6.95 11.11
C PHE A 54 -10.32 -5.75 10.28
N ASP A 55 -11.07 -4.65 10.32
CA ASP A 55 -10.67 -3.40 9.62
C ASP A 55 -9.36 -2.81 10.18
N SER A 56 -9.08 -3.04 11.44
CA SER A 56 -7.83 -2.61 12.11
C SER A 56 -7.30 -3.72 13.03
N PRO A 57 -6.70 -4.78 12.47
CA PRO A 57 -6.34 -5.97 13.23
C PRO A 57 -5.32 -5.70 14.35
N ALA A 58 -4.42 -4.75 14.17
CA ALA A 58 -3.48 -4.35 15.21
C ALA A 58 -4.15 -3.50 16.30
N GLY A 59 -5.13 -2.67 15.94
CA GLY A 59 -5.91 -1.86 16.89
C GLY A 59 -6.72 -2.72 17.87
N GLU A 60 -7.26 -3.83 17.38
CA GLU A 60 -8.03 -4.79 18.20
C GLU A 60 -7.20 -5.46 19.30
N LEU A 61 -5.86 -5.50 19.17
CA LEU A 61 -4.99 -6.07 20.22
C LEU A 61 -5.16 -5.39 21.58
N LYS A 62 -5.57 -4.15 21.63
CA LYS A 62 -5.71 -3.39 22.89
C LYS A 62 -6.79 -4.00 23.77
N ASN A 63 -7.92 -4.41 23.19
CA ASN A 63 -9.12 -4.83 23.92
C ASN A 63 -9.44 -6.33 23.78
N ALA A 64 -8.64 -7.09 23.04
CA ALA A 64 -8.95 -8.48 22.71
C ALA A 64 -8.72 -9.45 23.87
N ASN A 65 -9.70 -10.30 24.15
CA ASN A 65 -9.58 -11.43 25.06
C ASN A 65 -8.81 -12.59 24.44
N VAL A 66 -8.96 -12.82 23.13
CA VAL A 66 -8.24 -13.81 22.35
C VAL A 66 -7.11 -13.12 21.60
N ARG A 67 -5.88 -13.64 21.70
CA ARG A 67 -4.73 -13.09 21.02
C ARG A 67 -4.41 -13.91 19.76
N PRO A 68 -4.19 -13.25 18.61
CA PRO A 68 -3.71 -13.94 17.42
C PRO A 68 -2.26 -14.38 17.57
N ASP A 69 -1.86 -15.35 16.75
CA ASP A 69 -0.48 -15.80 16.62
C ASP A 69 0.28 -14.95 15.59
N ILE A 70 -0.44 -14.46 14.57
CA ILE A 70 0.06 -13.64 13.48
C ILE A 70 -0.93 -12.50 13.24
N ILE A 71 -0.42 -11.32 12.87
CA ILE A 71 -1.21 -10.25 12.27
C ILE A 71 -0.60 -9.90 10.92
N VAL A 72 -1.46 -9.81 9.89
CA VAL A 72 -1.10 -9.33 8.55
C VAL A 72 -1.97 -8.13 8.25
N GLY A 73 -1.35 -6.98 8.00
CA GLY A 73 -2.10 -5.77 7.71
C GLY A 73 -1.23 -4.52 7.70
N SER A 74 -1.89 -3.38 7.54
CA SER A 74 -1.25 -2.07 7.58
C SER A 74 -1.10 -1.56 9.02
N TRP A 75 -0.28 -0.54 9.24
CA TRP A 75 -0.13 0.24 10.49
C TRP A 75 0.35 -0.55 11.72
N LEU A 76 0.97 -1.71 11.55
CA LEU A 76 1.40 -2.56 12.68
C LEU A 76 2.45 -1.90 13.56
N LYS A 77 3.29 -1.03 13.02
CA LYS A 77 4.42 -0.38 13.71
C LYS A 77 4.05 0.95 14.35
N SER A 78 2.78 1.29 14.52
CA SER A 78 2.41 2.52 15.23
C SER A 78 2.81 2.44 16.71
N ALA A 79 3.00 3.58 17.37
CA ALA A 79 3.30 3.67 18.80
C ALA A 79 2.26 2.97 19.68
N SER A 80 0.99 2.99 19.23
CA SER A 80 -0.12 2.35 19.95
C SER A 80 -0.11 0.82 19.88
N THR A 81 0.57 0.21 18.89
CA THR A 81 0.49 -1.23 18.61
C THR A 81 1.84 -1.93 18.67
N GLY A 82 2.95 -1.24 18.37
CA GLY A 82 4.29 -1.84 18.25
C GLY A 82 4.73 -2.62 19.49
N ALA A 83 4.35 -2.17 20.69
CA ALA A 83 4.70 -2.84 21.96
C ALA A 83 4.10 -4.25 22.11
N TYR A 84 3.06 -4.61 21.37
CA TYR A 84 2.43 -5.93 21.45
C TYR A 84 3.18 -7.02 20.68
N PHE A 85 4.11 -6.66 19.79
CA PHE A 85 4.82 -7.59 18.93
C PHE A 85 6.16 -8.03 19.51
N LYS A 86 6.69 -9.15 19.02
CA LYS A 86 7.99 -9.70 19.39
C LYS A 86 8.98 -9.65 18.24
N PRO A 87 10.31 -9.66 18.52
CA PRO A 87 11.33 -9.71 17.47
C PRO A 87 11.23 -10.99 16.62
N LEU A 88 11.56 -10.86 15.35
CA LEU A 88 11.51 -11.91 14.33
C LEU A 88 12.90 -12.27 13.77
N ASP A 89 13.99 -11.84 14.44
CA ASP A 89 15.35 -12.10 13.96
C ASP A 89 15.66 -13.59 13.83
N ASN A 90 15.02 -14.44 14.66
CA ASN A 90 15.14 -15.87 14.60
C ASN A 90 14.55 -16.55 13.34
N PHE A 91 13.80 -15.81 12.52
CA PHE A 91 13.32 -16.27 11.22
C PHE A 91 14.40 -16.18 10.12
N PHE A 92 15.49 -15.44 10.36
CA PHE A 92 16.59 -15.27 9.43
C PHE A 92 17.79 -16.17 9.78
N GLY A 93 18.55 -16.60 8.77
CA GLY A 93 19.77 -17.38 8.94
C GLY A 93 19.88 -18.56 7.98
N ALA A 94 20.86 -19.43 8.18
CA ALA A 94 21.04 -20.62 7.38
C ALA A 94 19.78 -21.52 7.41
N ASN A 95 19.33 -21.97 6.24
CA ASN A 95 18.11 -22.75 6.04
C ASN A 95 16.81 -22.05 6.54
N LYS A 96 16.80 -20.73 6.57
CA LYS A 96 15.67 -19.87 6.95
C LYS A 96 15.49 -18.78 5.91
N LEU A 97 14.68 -17.78 6.21
CA LEU A 97 14.52 -16.61 5.33
C LEU A 97 15.86 -15.88 5.14
N SER A 98 16.13 -15.44 3.93
CA SER A 98 17.24 -14.51 3.68
C SER A 98 16.73 -13.06 3.74
N ARG A 99 17.50 -12.16 4.34
CA ARG A 99 17.19 -10.71 4.29
C ARG A 99 17.30 -10.14 2.88
N THR A 100 18.14 -10.74 2.04
CA THR A 100 18.44 -10.26 0.68
C THR A 100 17.33 -10.52 -0.33
N VAL A 101 16.32 -11.34 0.01
CA VAL A 101 15.16 -11.55 -0.87
C VAL A 101 14.11 -10.44 -0.73
N PHE A 102 14.22 -9.60 0.29
CA PHE A 102 13.30 -8.47 0.48
C PHE A 102 13.88 -7.19 -0.13
N TYR A 103 13.02 -6.30 -0.58
CA TYR A 103 13.42 -4.92 -0.84
C TYR A 103 13.97 -4.31 0.45
N PRO A 104 15.24 -3.87 0.48
CA PRO A 104 15.89 -3.47 1.73
C PRO A 104 15.23 -2.28 2.40
N GLN A 105 14.66 -1.34 1.62
CA GLN A 105 13.95 -0.18 2.14
C GLN A 105 12.69 -0.60 2.91
N LEU A 106 11.91 -1.53 2.37
CA LEU A 106 10.71 -2.06 3.02
C LEU A 106 11.05 -2.87 4.28
N LEU A 107 12.08 -3.70 4.20
CA LEU A 107 12.55 -4.48 5.35
C LEU A 107 13.02 -3.56 6.49
N ALA A 108 13.71 -2.46 6.15
CA ALA A 108 14.18 -1.46 7.11
C ALA A 108 13.03 -0.79 7.88
N VAL A 109 11.91 -0.48 7.23
CA VAL A 109 10.71 0.05 7.91
C VAL A 109 10.21 -0.89 9.01
N GLY A 110 10.29 -2.21 8.80
CA GLY A 110 9.87 -3.22 9.79
C GLY A 110 10.79 -3.37 11.00
N ARG A 111 11.92 -2.63 11.09
CA ARG A 111 12.86 -2.70 12.23
C ARG A 111 12.44 -1.75 13.33
N VAL A 112 12.62 -2.22 14.57
CA VAL A 112 12.58 -1.38 15.79
C VAL A 112 13.96 -1.48 16.42
N GLU A 113 14.64 -0.36 16.54
CA GLU A 113 16.06 -0.28 16.96
C GLU A 113 16.94 -1.19 16.07
N ARG A 114 17.51 -2.26 16.66
CA ARG A 114 18.39 -3.21 15.95
C ARG A 114 17.71 -4.49 15.50
N SER A 115 16.47 -4.75 15.94
CA SER A 115 15.75 -6.00 15.70
C SER A 115 14.65 -5.86 14.66
N GLN A 116 14.40 -6.91 13.90
CA GLN A 116 13.29 -7.01 12.97
C GLN A 116 12.02 -7.42 13.70
N TYR A 117 10.96 -6.61 13.64
CA TYR A 117 9.67 -6.89 14.28
C TYR A 117 8.59 -7.19 13.26
N PHE A 118 8.66 -6.60 12.07
CA PHE A 118 7.67 -6.74 11.04
C PHE A 118 8.32 -7.12 9.72
N LEU A 119 7.78 -8.14 9.06
CA LEU A 119 8.20 -8.55 7.72
C LEU A 119 7.31 -7.85 6.69
N PRO A 120 7.85 -7.17 5.70
CA PRO A 120 7.06 -6.56 4.65
C PRO A 120 6.42 -7.65 3.79
N VAL A 121 5.14 -7.49 3.47
CA VAL A 121 4.34 -8.42 2.66
C VAL A 121 4.11 -7.85 1.27
N SER A 122 3.55 -6.64 1.18
CA SER A 122 3.26 -6.00 -0.10
C SER A 122 3.25 -4.47 -0.01
N PHE A 123 3.34 -3.85 -1.18
CA PHE A 123 3.32 -2.40 -1.33
C PHE A 123 2.67 -1.99 -2.66
N ASN A 124 2.22 -0.73 -2.74
CA ASN A 124 1.72 -0.11 -3.95
C ASN A 124 2.51 1.16 -4.28
N ALA A 125 2.52 1.52 -5.55
CA ALA A 125 3.21 2.70 -6.06
C ALA A 125 2.23 3.58 -6.87
N PRO A 126 2.37 4.92 -6.82
CA PRO A 126 1.54 5.85 -7.58
C PRO A 126 1.99 5.90 -9.05
N ALA A 127 1.03 5.94 -9.95
CA ALA A 127 1.27 6.04 -11.38
C ALA A 127 0.42 7.12 -12.05
N ILE A 128 0.93 7.65 -13.15
CA ILE A 128 0.16 8.37 -14.16
C ILE A 128 -0.12 7.42 -15.31
N VAL A 129 -1.40 7.28 -15.64
CA VAL A 129 -1.91 6.39 -16.69
C VAL A 129 -2.38 7.23 -17.88
N PHE A 130 -2.11 6.77 -19.08
CA PHE A 130 -2.41 7.45 -20.34
C PHE A 130 -2.68 6.45 -21.48
N ALA A 131 -3.32 6.89 -22.57
CA ALA A 131 -3.46 6.09 -23.78
C ALA A 131 -2.11 6.01 -24.52
N ARG A 132 -1.72 4.80 -24.94
CA ARG A 132 -0.40 4.52 -25.57
C ARG A 132 -0.08 5.43 -26.75
N ASP A 133 -1.09 5.81 -27.52
CA ASP A 133 -0.95 6.62 -28.72
C ASP A 133 -0.94 8.13 -28.45
N LYS A 134 -1.24 8.58 -27.23
CA LYS A 134 -1.45 10.00 -26.88
C LYS A 134 -0.27 10.66 -26.16
N ALA A 135 0.49 9.94 -25.35
CA ALA A 135 1.61 10.50 -24.61
C ALA A 135 2.95 10.09 -25.24
N THR A 136 3.33 10.81 -26.30
CA THR A 136 4.64 10.63 -26.95
C THR A 136 5.66 11.63 -26.41
N GLY A 137 6.94 11.24 -26.38
CA GLY A 137 8.04 12.14 -25.98
C GLY A 137 8.24 12.25 -24.46
N LEU A 138 7.80 11.25 -23.69
CA LEU A 138 8.11 11.14 -22.26
C LEU A 138 9.63 11.04 -22.05
N SER A 139 10.14 11.73 -21.04
CA SER A 139 11.56 11.83 -20.73
C SER A 139 12.18 10.53 -20.21
N SER A 140 11.36 9.67 -19.58
CA SER A 140 11.79 8.38 -19.03
C SER A 140 10.81 7.27 -19.41
N PRO A 141 11.32 6.04 -19.67
CA PRO A 141 10.45 4.88 -19.89
C PRO A 141 9.81 4.36 -18.59
N PHE A 142 10.27 4.76 -17.40
CA PHE A 142 9.81 4.21 -16.13
C PHE A 142 9.04 5.21 -15.27
N THR A 143 9.46 6.48 -15.30
CA THR A 143 8.99 7.49 -14.34
C THR A 143 8.51 8.75 -15.04
N ILE A 144 7.69 9.52 -14.34
CA ILE A 144 7.24 10.85 -14.76
C ILE A 144 7.24 11.80 -13.55
N GLY A 145 7.75 13.02 -13.75
CA GLY A 145 7.76 14.08 -12.74
C GLY A 145 6.56 15.01 -12.84
N LEU A 146 6.31 15.76 -11.75
CA LEU A 146 5.17 16.68 -11.67
C LEU A 146 5.22 17.76 -12.76
N GLU A 147 6.40 18.30 -13.04
CA GLU A 147 6.56 19.35 -14.05
C GLU A 147 6.32 18.81 -15.47
N GLU A 148 6.69 17.57 -15.75
CA GLU A 148 6.41 16.93 -17.04
C GLU A 148 4.92 16.69 -17.22
N ILE A 149 4.22 16.21 -16.19
CA ILE A 149 2.75 16.06 -16.19
C ILE A 149 2.08 17.41 -16.47
N LYS A 150 2.50 18.46 -15.75
CA LYS A 150 1.99 19.85 -15.92
C LYS A 150 2.18 20.33 -17.35
N LYS A 151 3.40 20.26 -17.87
CA LYS A 151 3.78 20.75 -19.20
C LYS A 151 3.02 20.02 -20.31
N MET A 152 3.02 18.69 -20.27
CA MET A 152 2.31 17.87 -21.26
C MET A 152 0.78 18.06 -21.16
N GLY A 153 0.26 18.11 -19.94
CA GLY A 153 -1.15 18.37 -19.68
C GLY A 153 -1.58 19.73 -20.26
N LYS A 154 -0.82 20.79 -20.00
CA LYS A 154 -1.08 22.13 -20.57
C LYS A 154 -1.09 22.11 -22.10
N ALA A 155 -0.10 21.47 -22.72
CA ALA A 155 0.02 21.37 -24.18
C ALA A 155 -1.13 20.57 -24.82
N TYR A 156 -1.74 19.65 -24.07
CA TYR A 156 -2.86 18.83 -24.54
C TYR A 156 -4.21 19.57 -24.48
N ASN A 157 -4.33 20.59 -23.66
CA ASN A 157 -5.58 21.34 -23.46
C ASN A 157 -6.13 21.89 -24.76
N ALA A 158 -7.44 21.83 -24.93
CA ALA A 158 -8.13 22.45 -26.06
C ALA A 158 -9.47 23.03 -25.62
N GLU A 159 -9.74 24.22 -26.12
CA GLU A 159 -10.94 24.99 -25.82
C GLU A 159 -11.77 25.25 -27.10
N SER A 160 -13.06 25.39 -26.88
CA SER A 160 -13.98 25.91 -27.87
C SER A 160 -14.92 26.91 -27.21
N ARG A 161 -14.89 28.17 -27.67
CA ARG A 161 -15.69 29.27 -27.10
C ARG A 161 -15.47 29.48 -25.60
N GLY A 162 -14.20 29.38 -25.12
CA GLY A 162 -13.85 29.52 -23.71
C GLY A 162 -14.19 28.34 -22.80
N ILE A 163 -14.62 27.22 -23.37
CA ILE A 163 -14.93 26.01 -22.60
C ILE A 163 -13.99 24.88 -23.03
N TYR A 164 -13.36 24.23 -22.07
CA TYR A 164 -12.50 23.08 -22.36
C TYR A 164 -13.28 21.93 -22.99
N THR A 165 -12.82 21.45 -24.14
CA THR A 165 -13.30 20.27 -24.84
C THR A 165 -12.45 19.05 -24.50
N ARG A 166 -11.17 19.27 -24.17
CA ARG A 166 -10.26 18.30 -23.59
C ARG A 166 -9.32 19.01 -22.62
N MET A 167 -8.93 18.32 -21.57
CA MET A 167 -8.01 18.81 -20.54
C MET A 167 -6.96 17.75 -20.24
N GLY A 168 -5.68 18.11 -20.27
CA GLY A 168 -4.62 17.12 -20.13
C GLY A 168 -4.59 16.47 -18.77
N PHE A 169 -4.61 17.28 -17.69
CA PHE A 169 -4.65 16.79 -16.32
C PHE A 169 -5.08 17.92 -15.36
N SER A 170 -5.86 17.57 -14.35
CA SER A 170 -6.07 18.41 -13.17
C SER A 170 -5.64 17.70 -11.90
N PRO A 171 -4.82 18.36 -11.04
CA PRO A 171 -4.44 17.84 -9.73
C PRO A 171 -5.63 17.55 -8.80
N PHE A 172 -6.78 18.20 -9.03
CA PHE A 172 -7.98 18.07 -8.20
C PHE A 172 -8.89 16.90 -8.55
N TRP A 173 -8.60 16.15 -9.62
CA TRP A 173 -9.41 14.97 -9.98
C TRP A 173 -9.22 13.81 -9.01
N ASN A 174 -8.06 13.76 -8.33
CA ASN A 174 -7.81 12.76 -7.31
C ASN A 174 -7.12 13.39 -6.09
N ASN A 175 -7.73 13.28 -4.90
CA ASN A 175 -7.17 13.85 -3.68
C ASN A 175 -5.87 13.18 -3.24
N ASP A 176 -5.67 11.88 -3.56
CA ASP A 176 -4.42 11.19 -3.27
C ASP A 176 -3.26 11.72 -4.11
N PHE A 177 -3.52 12.24 -5.32
CA PHE A 177 -2.50 12.96 -6.08
C PHE A 177 -1.98 14.21 -5.33
N LEU A 178 -2.87 14.97 -4.66
CA LEU A 178 -2.46 16.11 -3.83
C LEU A 178 -1.55 15.67 -2.69
N PHE A 179 -1.86 14.52 -2.08
CA PHE A 179 -1.03 13.95 -1.02
C PHE A 179 0.33 13.47 -1.54
N ILE A 180 0.37 12.81 -2.69
CA ILE A 180 1.62 12.40 -3.36
C ILE A 180 2.45 13.63 -3.73
N ALA A 181 1.86 14.68 -4.28
CA ALA A 181 2.56 15.94 -4.54
C ALA A 181 3.15 16.53 -3.25
N ALA A 182 2.39 16.57 -2.16
CA ALA A 182 2.91 17.02 -0.86
C ALA A 182 4.08 16.16 -0.37
N THR A 183 4.01 14.85 -0.55
CA THR A 183 5.08 13.91 -0.18
C THR A 183 6.33 14.13 -1.00
N LEU A 184 6.21 14.32 -2.31
CA LEU A 184 7.33 14.61 -3.23
C LEU A 184 8.03 15.93 -2.92
N PHE A 185 7.30 16.93 -2.43
CA PHE A 185 7.88 18.18 -1.92
C PHE A 185 8.53 18.05 -0.53
N GLY A 186 8.41 16.89 0.12
CA GLY A 186 9.00 16.61 1.42
C GLY A 186 8.12 17.00 2.61
N ALA A 187 6.79 16.98 2.49
CA ALA A 187 5.88 17.23 3.62
C ALA A 187 6.08 16.25 4.77
N SER A 188 6.51 15.02 4.48
CA SER A 188 7.03 14.03 5.46
C SER A 188 6.13 13.84 6.68
N PHE A 189 4.85 13.55 6.47
CA PHE A 189 3.95 13.19 7.56
C PHE A 189 4.50 11.98 8.33
N ARG A 190 4.48 12.05 9.66
CA ARG A 190 4.97 10.98 10.54
C ARG A 190 4.26 10.99 11.88
N GLU A 191 4.23 9.81 12.51
CA GLU A 191 3.69 9.66 13.86
C GLU A 191 4.47 10.54 14.86
N ALA A 192 3.73 11.26 15.68
CA ALA A 192 4.19 12.09 16.77
C ALA A 192 3.05 12.20 17.80
N ALA A 193 3.07 13.18 18.68
CA ALA A 193 1.97 13.48 19.58
C ALA A 193 1.34 14.86 19.21
N PRO A 194 0.33 14.92 18.30
CA PRO A 194 -0.41 13.81 17.70
C PRO A 194 0.17 13.32 16.37
N ILE A 195 0.71 14.22 15.55
CA ILE A 195 1.34 13.95 14.24
C ILE A 195 2.26 15.12 13.89
N ALA A 196 3.34 14.85 13.18
CA ALA A 196 4.24 15.88 12.69
C ALA A 196 4.36 15.83 11.16
N TRP A 197 4.65 16.98 10.57
CA TRP A 197 4.94 17.16 9.15
C TRP A 197 5.85 18.37 8.93
N ASN A 198 6.38 18.50 7.73
CA ASN A 198 7.12 19.69 7.33
C ASN A 198 6.14 20.73 6.73
N SER A 199 5.72 21.70 7.54
CA SER A 199 4.74 22.72 7.13
C SER A 199 5.24 23.59 5.98
N ALA A 200 6.54 23.91 5.93
CA ALA A 200 7.10 24.71 4.85
C ALA A 200 7.05 23.95 3.50
N ALA A 201 7.40 22.67 3.51
CA ALA A 201 7.31 21.81 2.33
C ALA A 201 5.85 21.62 1.87
N LEU A 202 4.94 21.41 2.83
CA LEU A 202 3.51 21.29 2.55
C LEU A 202 2.96 22.55 1.90
N ASN A 203 3.30 23.72 2.44
CA ASN A 203 2.85 24.99 1.87
C ASN A 203 3.43 25.24 0.46
N ARG A 204 4.72 24.94 0.23
CA ARG A 204 5.31 25.03 -1.12
C ARG A 204 4.60 24.12 -2.11
N SER A 205 4.30 22.88 -1.73
CA SER A 205 3.61 21.95 -2.64
C SER A 205 2.21 22.44 -2.99
N MET A 206 1.44 22.93 -2.02
CA MET A 206 0.09 23.42 -2.30
C MET A 206 0.09 24.75 -3.08
N SER A 207 1.08 25.61 -2.87
CA SER A 207 1.26 26.78 -3.74
C SER A 207 1.63 26.38 -5.17
N TYR A 208 2.51 25.39 -5.35
CA TYR A 208 2.82 24.84 -6.67
C TYR A 208 1.58 24.29 -7.38
N ILE A 209 0.71 23.56 -6.67
CA ILE A 209 -0.55 23.06 -7.24
C ILE A 209 -1.50 24.20 -7.61
N TYR A 210 -1.58 25.25 -6.77
CA TYR A 210 -2.35 26.45 -7.08
C TYR A 210 -1.85 27.10 -8.38
N ASP A 211 -0.55 27.34 -8.49
CA ASP A 211 0.07 27.94 -9.67
C ASP A 211 -0.13 27.05 -10.91
N TRP A 212 0.00 25.73 -10.75
CA TRP A 212 -0.30 24.78 -11.83
C TRP A 212 -1.69 24.96 -12.39
N THR A 213 -2.71 24.99 -11.53
CA THR A 213 -4.10 25.18 -11.93
C THR A 213 -4.31 26.50 -12.67
N GLN A 214 -3.75 27.60 -12.15
CA GLN A 214 -3.86 28.90 -12.80
C GLN A 214 -3.15 28.95 -14.16
N GLU A 215 -1.94 28.44 -14.25
CA GLU A 215 -1.10 28.53 -15.46
C GLU A 215 -1.47 27.53 -16.56
N ALA A 216 -1.88 26.31 -16.17
CA ALA A 216 -2.14 25.26 -17.13
C ALA A 216 -3.62 25.14 -17.51
N ASN A 217 -4.54 25.39 -16.56
CA ASN A 217 -5.96 25.08 -16.73
C ASN A 217 -6.88 26.31 -16.57
N THR A 218 -6.31 27.53 -16.60
CA THR A 218 -7.03 28.81 -16.45
C THR A 218 -7.81 28.96 -15.14
N GLY A 219 -7.51 28.15 -14.12
CA GLY A 219 -8.03 28.26 -12.77
C GLY A 219 -9.01 27.18 -12.35
N ASN A 220 -9.35 27.20 -11.07
CA ASN A 220 -10.19 26.18 -10.43
C ASN A 220 -11.58 26.05 -11.06
N ASN A 221 -12.19 27.17 -11.45
CA ASN A 221 -13.54 27.14 -12.03
C ASN A 221 -13.57 26.37 -13.37
N ALA A 222 -12.55 26.56 -14.22
CA ALA A 222 -12.47 25.84 -15.48
C ALA A 222 -12.28 24.33 -15.29
N GLU A 223 -11.49 23.91 -14.27
CA GLU A 223 -11.34 22.51 -13.89
C GLU A 223 -12.65 21.92 -13.34
N GLU A 224 -13.38 22.68 -12.53
CA GLU A 224 -14.70 22.27 -11.98
C GLU A 224 -15.74 22.14 -13.07
N ASP A 225 -15.83 23.09 -13.99
CA ASP A 225 -16.75 23.06 -15.13
C ASP A 225 -16.48 21.84 -16.03
N PHE A 226 -15.18 21.56 -16.29
CA PHE A 226 -14.79 20.37 -17.04
C PHE A 226 -15.17 19.08 -16.31
N THR A 227 -14.90 19.01 -15.01
CA THR A 227 -15.24 17.85 -14.17
C THR A 227 -16.76 17.63 -14.13
N PHE A 228 -17.53 18.70 -13.94
CA PHE A 228 -19.00 18.63 -13.93
C PHE A 228 -19.56 18.15 -15.27
N LYS A 229 -19.04 18.67 -16.38
CA LYS A 229 -19.46 18.27 -17.73
C LYS A 229 -19.31 16.78 -17.99
N TYR A 230 -18.26 16.16 -17.44
CA TYR A 230 -17.92 14.75 -17.66
C TYR A 230 -18.06 13.89 -16.40
N PHE A 231 -18.86 14.33 -15.46
CA PHE A 231 -18.99 13.71 -14.13
C PHE A 231 -19.32 12.20 -14.16
N PHE A 232 -20.07 11.75 -15.14
CA PHE A 232 -20.46 10.35 -15.30
C PHE A 232 -19.49 9.50 -16.14
N GLU A 233 -18.44 10.10 -16.70
CA GLU A 233 -17.45 9.35 -17.47
C GLU A 233 -16.32 8.89 -16.56
N PRO A 234 -16.07 7.57 -16.45
CA PRO A 234 -14.92 7.08 -15.66
C PRO A 234 -13.59 7.63 -16.22
N PRO A 235 -12.60 7.98 -15.38
CA PRO A 235 -11.32 8.55 -15.82
C PRO A 235 -10.61 7.71 -16.88
N VAL A 236 -10.65 6.38 -16.77
CA VAL A 236 -10.08 5.44 -17.75
C VAL A 236 -10.72 5.63 -19.13
N LYS A 237 -12.05 5.77 -19.19
CA LYS A 237 -12.76 6.02 -20.45
C LYS A 237 -12.44 7.38 -21.03
N MET A 238 -12.24 8.39 -20.19
CA MET A 238 -11.84 9.73 -20.64
C MET A 238 -10.41 9.72 -21.22
N VAL A 239 -9.50 8.94 -20.65
CA VAL A 239 -8.15 8.70 -21.20
C VAL A 239 -8.24 8.01 -22.56
N GLN A 240 -8.98 6.91 -22.65
CA GLN A 240 -9.16 6.13 -23.89
C GLN A 240 -9.78 6.93 -25.02
N SER A 241 -10.77 7.77 -24.71
CA SER A 241 -11.42 8.66 -25.69
C SER A 241 -10.58 9.90 -26.06
N GLY A 242 -9.44 10.12 -25.40
CA GLY A 242 -8.59 11.30 -25.59
C GLY A 242 -9.21 12.59 -25.05
N ARG A 243 -10.15 12.50 -24.13
CA ARG A 243 -10.79 13.63 -23.47
C ARG A 243 -9.88 14.22 -22.41
N ILE A 244 -9.12 13.37 -21.72
CA ILE A 244 -8.00 13.72 -20.85
C ILE A 244 -6.75 13.01 -21.33
N LEU A 245 -5.57 13.59 -21.06
CA LEU A 245 -4.28 12.97 -21.40
C LEU A 245 -3.86 11.97 -20.32
N PHE A 246 -3.94 12.38 -19.06
CA PHE A 246 -3.44 11.67 -17.90
C PHE A 246 -4.51 11.45 -16.85
N THR A 247 -4.44 10.33 -16.14
CA THR A 247 -5.14 10.10 -14.88
C THR A 247 -4.19 9.50 -13.86
N TYR A 248 -4.40 9.84 -12.58
CA TYR A 248 -3.68 9.22 -11.46
C TYR A 248 -4.35 7.91 -11.08
N MET A 249 -3.54 6.88 -10.83
CA MET A 249 -3.96 5.61 -10.24
C MET A 249 -2.87 5.05 -9.32
N GLU A 250 -3.24 4.28 -8.31
CA GLU A 250 -2.29 3.38 -7.65
C GLU A 250 -2.11 2.10 -8.46
N SER A 251 -1.01 1.41 -8.25
CA SER A 251 -0.74 0.13 -8.93
C SER A 251 -1.86 -0.89 -8.73
N SER A 252 -2.44 -0.99 -7.53
CA SER A 252 -3.58 -1.86 -7.26
C SER A 252 -4.77 -1.58 -8.16
N ASP A 253 -5.10 -0.30 -8.38
CA ASP A 253 -6.23 0.09 -9.21
C ASP A 253 -5.97 -0.16 -10.71
N PHE A 254 -4.74 0.11 -11.16
CA PHE A 254 -4.37 -0.10 -12.55
C PHE A 254 -4.40 -1.58 -12.93
N PHE A 255 -3.77 -2.44 -12.11
CA PHE A 255 -3.64 -3.87 -12.43
C PHE A 255 -4.92 -4.69 -12.18
N THR A 256 -5.93 -4.14 -11.53
CA THR A 256 -7.29 -4.72 -11.44
C THR A 256 -8.24 -4.27 -12.56
N LEU A 257 -7.83 -3.35 -13.42
CA LEU A 257 -8.57 -3.08 -14.66
C LEU A 257 -8.62 -4.33 -15.53
N SER A 258 -9.71 -4.51 -16.28
CA SER A 258 -9.82 -5.60 -17.26
C SER A 258 -8.68 -5.52 -18.30
N GLU A 259 -8.25 -6.66 -18.81
CA GLU A 259 -7.20 -6.73 -19.84
C GLU A 259 -7.55 -5.89 -21.08
N ASP A 260 -8.81 -5.91 -21.52
CA ASP A 260 -9.29 -5.06 -22.62
C ASP A 260 -9.09 -3.56 -22.33
N SER A 261 -9.34 -3.14 -21.10
CA SER A 261 -9.14 -1.74 -20.71
C SER A 261 -7.66 -1.37 -20.66
N ARG A 262 -6.80 -2.24 -20.09
CA ARG A 262 -5.36 -2.02 -19.99
C ARG A 262 -4.65 -2.05 -21.33
N GLY A 263 -5.09 -2.90 -22.27
CA GLY A 263 -4.43 -3.10 -23.57
C GLY A 263 -4.21 -1.82 -24.39
N SER A 264 -5.05 -0.80 -24.19
CA SER A 264 -4.92 0.52 -24.83
C SER A 264 -4.16 1.55 -23.99
N LEU A 265 -3.81 1.20 -22.75
CA LEU A 265 -3.21 2.11 -21.78
C LEU A 265 -1.72 1.81 -21.59
N ASP A 266 -1.01 2.81 -21.12
CA ASP A 266 0.36 2.72 -20.61
C ASP A 266 0.45 3.58 -19.34
N PHE A 267 1.54 3.45 -18.59
CA PHE A 267 1.72 4.17 -17.34
C PHE A 267 3.17 4.53 -17.07
N ARG A 268 3.39 5.51 -16.18
CA ARG A 268 4.70 5.81 -15.60
C ARG A 268 4.55 6.02 -14.10
N TRP A 269 5.52 5.53 -13.32
CA TRP A 269 5.55 5.77 -11.88
C TRP A 269 5.84 7.24 -11.60
N ILE A 270 5.11 7.83 -10.66
CA ILE A 270 5.35 9.22 -10.27
C ILE A 270 6.62 9.28 -9.43
N ALA A 271 7.60 10.07 -9.85
CA ALA A 271 8.87 10.20 -9.13
C ALA A 271 9.40 11.65 -9.19
N GLU A 272 10.05 12.05 -8.11
CA GLU A 272 10.87 13.28 -8.03
C GLU A 272 12.15 12.99 -7.26
N GLN A 273 13.25 13.65 -7.62
CA GLN A 273 14.53 13.55 -6.93
C GLN A 273 14.98 12.08 -6.72
N ASN A 274 14.80 11.23 -7.71
CA ASN A 274 15.09 9.80 -7.67
C ASN A 274 14.32 9.02 -6.57
N ALA A 275 13.10 9.43 -6.23
CA ALA A 275 12.25 8.72 -5.29
C ALA A 275 10.84 8.51 -5.86
N ILE A 276 10.37 7.27 -5.83
CA ILE A 276 8.97 6.87 -6.05
C ILE A 276 8.34 6.74 -4.65
N PRO A 277 7.47 7.65 -4.22
CA PRO A 277 6.83 7.56 -2.91
C PRO A 277 5.84 6.39 -2.92
N LEU A 278 6.08 5.39 -2.08
CA LEU A 278 5.14 4.27 -1.98
C LEU A 278 3.88 4.70 -1.22
N ALA A 279 2.76 4.07 -1.56
CA ALA A 279 1.51 4.25 -0.84
C ALA A 279 1.70 3.90 0.64
N GLU A 280 1.10 4.71 1.54
CA GLU A 280 1.36 4.60 2.97
C GLU A 280 0.80 3.34 3.63
N GLY A 281 -0.13 2.66 2.99
CA GLY A 281 -0.78 1.44 3.47
C GLY A 281 -0.03 0.14 3.19
N ALA A 282 1.30 0.15 3.04
CA ALA A 282 2.09 -1.07 2.86
C ALA A 282 1.75 -2.13 3.91
N VAL A 283 1.63 -3.39 3.47
CA VAL A 283 1.22 -4.50 4.32
C VAL A 283 2.43 -5.14 4.98
N TYR A 284 2.32 -5.38 6.26
CA TYR A 284 3.33 -6.06 7.06
C TYR A 284 2.76 -7.26 7.79
N MET A 285 3.62 -8.22 8.12
CA MET A 285 3.33 -9.36 8.99
C MET A 285 4.11 -9.22 10.28
N GLY A 286 3.42 -9.37 11.42
CA GLY A 286 4.01 -9.35 12.75
C GLY A 286 3.47 -10.46 13.64
N LEU A 287 4.25 -10.90 14.62
CA LEU A 287 3.86 -11.93 15.58
C LEU A 287 3.66 -11.32 16.97
N PRO A 288 2.41 -11.32 17.50
CA PRO A 288 2.13 -10.87 18.86
C PRO A 288 2.87 -11.70 19.93
N LYS A 289 3.22 -11.05 21.05
CA LYS A 289 3.94 -11.68 22.17
C LYS A 289 3.16 -12.84 22.83
N LYS A 290 1.83 -12.76 22.82
CA LYS A 290 0.91 -13.66 23.56
C LYS A 290 0.21 -14.70 22.65
N GLY A 291 0.75 -14.98 21.47
CA GLY A 291 0.27 -16.06 20.59
C GLY A 291 0.43 -17.45 21.25
N LYS A 292 -0.54 -18.33 20.99
CA LYS A 292 -0.64 -19.66 21.65
C LYS A 292 -0.08 -20.80 20.80
N SER A 293 0.14 -20.57 19.50
CA SER A 293 0.54 -21.59 18.51
C SER A 293 1.84 -21.23 17.79
N PRO A 294 2.96 -21.05 18.50
CA PRO A 294 4.20 -20.49 17.91
C PRO A 294 4.80 -21.37 16.81
N GLN A 295 4.59 -22.69 16.87
CA GLN A 295 5.10 -23.62 15.85
C GLN A 295 4.29 -23.51 14.53
N ALA A 296 2.96 -23.47 14.62
CA ALA A 296 2.10 -23.26 13.46
C ALA A 296 2.31 -21.88 12.83
N ALA A 297 2.43 -20.83 13.67
CA ALA A 297 2.76 -19.50 13.21
C ALA A 297 4.11 -19.46 12.49
N LYS A 298 5.14 -20.09 13.04
CA LYS A 298 6.46 -20.17 12.40
C LYS A 298 6.38 -20.90 11.06
N ALA A 299 5.66 -22.00 10.99
CA ALA A 299 5.50 -22.79 9.76
C ALA A 299 4.82 -21.96 8.66
N PHE A 300 3.74 -21.23 9.01
CA PHE A 300 3.04 -20.36 8.08
C PHE A 300 3.94 -19.23 7.57
N VAL A 301 4.64 -18.51 8.45
CA VAL A 301 5.56 -17.42 8.06
C VAL A 301 6.64 -17.93 7.11
N GLN A 302 7.28 -19.06 7.44
CA GLN A 302 8.33 -19.64 6.60
C GLN A 302 7.82 -20.08 5.24
N TRP A 303 6.62 -20.66 5.18
CA TRP A 303 5.95 -21.04 3.95
C TRP A 303 5.57 -19.82 3.10
N PHE A 304 4.94 -18.81 3.70
CA PHE A 304 4.44 -17.64 2.98
C PHE A 304 5.53 -16.83 2.27
N PHE A 305 6.70 -16.70 2.91
CA PHE A 305 7.85 -15.95 2.36
C PHE A 305 8.78 -16.81 1.49
N GLN A 306 8.33 -17.94 0.97
CA GLN A 306 9.04 -18.67 -0.08
C GLN A 306 8.64 -18.11 -1.46
N LEU A 307 9.62 -17.93 -2.36
CA LEU A 307 9.37 -17.51 -3.73
C LEU A 307 8.36 -18.44 -4.43
N GLU A 308 8.57 -19.73 -4.30
CA GLU A 308 7.71 -20.75 -4.91
C GLU A 308 6.27 -20.70 -4.38
N THR A 309 6.10 -20.46 -3.09
CA THR A 309 4.76 -20.29 -2.49
C THR A 309 4.04 -19.09 -3.10
N GLN A 310 4.70 -17.94 -3.19
CA GLN A 310 4.05 -16.75 -3.73
C GLN A 310 3.78 -16.88 -5.24
N ARG A 311 4.63 -17.58 -5.99
CA ARG A 311 4.35 -17.93 -7.38
C ARG A 311 3.08 -18.78 -7.49
N GLN A 312 2.96 -19.82 -6.67
CA GLN A 312 1.77 -20.69 -6.65
C GLN A 312 0.50 -19.96 -6.20
N LEU A 313 0.60 -19.03 -5.26
CA LEU A 313 -0.52 -18.19 -4.85
C LEU A 313 -0.99 -17.29 -6.00
N LEU A 314 -0.08 -16.69 -6.77
CA LEU A 314 -0.43 -15.91 -7.96
C LEU A 314 -1.07 -16.78 -9.06
N GLU A 315 -0.53 -17.97 -9.33
CA GLU A 315 -1.10 -18.93 -10.28
C GLU A 315 -2.52 -19.33 -9.88
N SER A 316 -2.69 -19.65 -8.61
CA SER A 316 -3.99 -20.08 -8.08
C SER A 316 -4.98 -18.91 -8.02
N SER A 317 -4.53 -17.70 -7.72
CA SER A 317 -5.34 -16.46 -7.79
C SER A 317 -5.88 -16.26 -9.20
N ARG A 318 -5.02 -16.37 -10.22
CA ARG A 318 -5.40 -16.24 -11.63
C ARG A 318 -6.36 -17.35 -12.07
N ALA A 319 -6.10 -18.59 -11.69
CA ALA A 319 -6.98 -19.74 -12.00
C ALA A 319 -8.39 -19.58 -11.42
N ASN A 320 -8.51 -18.86 -10.29
CA ASN A 320 -9.79 -18.58 -9.63
C ASN A 320 -10.33 -17.16 -9.95
N ARG A 321 -9.72 -16.42 -10.89
CA ARG A 321 -10.10 -15.07 -11.31
C ARG A 321 -10.11 -14.05 -10.16
N MET A 322 -9.33 -14.27 -9.12
CA MET A 322 -9.21 -13.35 -8.00
C MET A 322 -8.37 -12.11 -8.37
N ASP A 323 -7.47 -12.25 -9.33
CA ASP A 323 -6.64 -11.17 -9.90
C ASP A 323 -7.46 -10.08 -10.61
N GLU A 324 -8.72 -10.35 -10.96
CA GLU A 324 -9.67 -9.34 -11.45
C GLU A 324 -10.14 -8.36 -10.35
N THR A 325 -9.96 -8.70 -9.08
CA THR A 325 -10.42 -7.91 -7.94
C THR A 325 -9.32 -7.54 -6.95
N VAL A 326 -8.24 -8.32 -6.91
CA VAL A 326 -7.11 -8.13 -5.99
C VAL A 326 -5.79 -8.24 -6.75
N PHE A 327 -5.02 -7.16 -6.77
CA PHE A 327 -3.72 -7.15 -7.40
C PHE A 327 -2.68 -7.92 -6.59
N GLY A 328 -1.98 -8.84 -7.22
CA GLY A 328 -0.75 -9.45 -6.74
C GLY A 328 -0.84 -10.18 -5.40
N ILE A 329 0.02 -9.83 -4.46
CA ILE A 329 0.10 -10.43 -3.12
C ILE A 329 -0.44 -9.43 -2.10
N CYS A 330 -1.48 -9.82 -1.38
CA CYS A 330 -2.14 -8.95 -0.39
C CYS A 330 -2.45 -7.54 -0.95
N GLY A 331 -2.98 -7.48 -2.18
CA GLY A 331 -3.41 -6.24 -2.82
C GLY A 331 -2.27 -5.35 -3.33
N GLY A 332 -1.07 -5.90 -3.58
CA GLY A 332 0.08 -5.11 -4.05
C GLY A 332 1.21 -5.93 -4.64
N PHE A 333 2.29 -5.26 -5.01
CA PHE A 333 3.55 -5.91 -5.34
C PHE A 333 4.08 -6.68 -4.14
N SER A 334 4.66 -7.85 -4.37
CA SER A 334 5.34 -8.59 -3.31
C SER A 334 6.54 -7.81 -2.76
N ALA A 335 6.71 -7.82 -1.44
CA ALA A 335 7.93 -7.29 -0.82
C ALA A 335 9.16 -8.19 -1.05
N LEU A 336 8.98 -9.38 -1.64
CA LEU A 336 10.09 -10.22 -2.11
C LEU A 336 10.51 -9.75 -3.51
N SER A 337 11.69 -9.14 -3.63
CA SER A 337 12.17 -8.61 -4.91
C SER A 337 12.23 -9.65 -6.04
N PRO A 338 12.67 -10.92 -5.82
CA PRO A 338 12.62 -11.92 -6.89
C PRO A 338 11.20 -12.27 -7.35
N VAL A 339 10.21 -12.18 -6.47
CA VAL A 339 8.81 -12.41 -6.86
C VAL A 339 8.31 -11.26 -7.73
N THR A 340 8.50 -10.02 -7.28
CA THR A 340 8.07 -8.83 -8.01
C THR A 340 8.79 -8.70 -9.35
N GLU A 341 10.11 -8.90 -9.39
CA GLU A 341 10.92 -8.66 -10.58
C GLU A 341 10.88 -9.81 -11.62
N GLN A 342 10.72 -11.06 -11.17
CA GLN A 342 10.84 -12.24 -12.04
C GLN A 342 9.53 -13.01 -12.23
N VAL A 343 8.59 -12.88 -11.29
CA VAL A 343 7.31 -13.63 -11.31
C VAL A 343 6.18 -12.74 -11.79
N PHE A 344 6.01 -11.55 -11.22
CA PHE A 344 4.91 -10.64 -11.57
C PHE A 344 4.79 -10.37 -13.08
N PRO A 345 5.85 -10.11 -13.85
CA PRO A 345 5.74 -9.87 -15.30
C PRO A 345 5.14 -11.03 -16.09
N LYS A 346 5.12 -12.25 -15.54
CA LYS A 346 4.46 -13.41 -16.17
C LYS A 346 2.94 -13.40 -16.01
N PHE A 347 2.43 -12.64 -15.04
CA PHE A 347 1.01 -12.47 -14.74
C PHE A 347 0.47 -11.12 -15.20
N TYR A 348 1.33 -10.11 -15.23
CA TYR A 348 1.02 -8.72 -15.57
C TYR A 348 2.01 -8.26 -16.63
N GLU A 349 1.72 -8.57 -17.92
CA GLU A 349 2.63 -8.30 -19.05
C GLU A 349 2.95 -6.81 -19.21
N ASP A 350 2.04 -5.93 -18.79
CA ASP A 350 2.25 -4.48 -18.77
C ASP A 350 3.45 -4.04 -17.91
N LEU A 351 3.94 -4.91 -17.01
CA LEU A 351 5.17 -4.67 -16.22
C LEU A 351 6.46 -4.91 -17.00
N LEU A 352 6.41 -5.59 -18.15
CA LEU A 352 7.60 -5.82 -18.97
C LEU A 352 8.13 -4.47 -19.48
N GLY A 353 9.34 -4.11 -19.04
CA GLY A 353 9.94 -2.81 -19.33
C GLY A 353 9.41 -1.63 -18.49
N HIS A 354 8.49 -1.88 -17.53
CA HIS A 354 7.90 -0.85 -16.67
C HIS A 354 7.95 -1.21 -15.17
N MET A 355 8.84 -2.11 -14.78
CA MET A 355 9.04 -2.41 -13.36
C MET A 355 9.47 -1.15 -12.61
N PRO A 356 8.93 -0.90 -11.39
CA PRO A 356 9.41 0.21 -10.59
C PRO A 356 10.88 -0.05 -10.18
N PRO A 357 11.82 0.85 -10.52
CA PRO A 357 13.23 0.65 -10.17
C PRO A 357 13.41 0.51 -8.67
N ALA A 358 14.02 -0.61 -8.24
CA ALA A 358 14.12 -0.97 -6.83
C ALA A 358 14.80 0.11 -5.97
N GLU A 359 15.81 0.77 -6.53
CA GLU A 359 16.57 1.84 -5.87
C GLU A 359 15.77 3.13 -5.66
N LEU A 360 14.71 3.33 -6.43
CA LEU A 360 13.85 4.53 -6.32
C LEU A 360 12.72 4.35 -5.31
N LEU A 361 12.43 3.14 -4.84
CA LEU A 361 11.32 2.88 -3.92
C LEU A 361 11.54 3.61 -2.59
N SER A 362 10.64 4.51 -2.24
CA SER A 362 10.69 5.31 -1.02
C SER A 362 9.47 5.04 -0.14
N PRO A 363 9.58 4.17 0.86
CA PRO A 363 8.47 3.88 1.77
C PRO A 363 8.04 5.10 2.58
N ALA A 364 6.75 5.17 2.89
CA ALA A 364 6.21 6.17 3.79
C ALA A 364 6.82 6.07 5.19
N ASN A 365 6.87 7.19 5.91
CA ASN A 365 7.21 7.19 7.33
C ASN A 365 6.22 6.36 8.15
N ILE A 366 6.59 6.06 9.39
CA ILE A 366 5.66 5.47 10.35
C ILE A 366 4.53 6.47 10.64
N LEU A 367 3.31 6.03 10.47
CA LEU A 367 2.09 6.81 10.62
C LEU A 367 1.24 6.24 11.76
N PRO A 368 0.38 7.05 12.42
CA PRO A 368 -0.45 6.57 13.52
C PRO A 368 -1.48 5.53 13.04
N GLY A 369 -1.91 4.64 13.93
CA GLY A 369 -2.84 3.55 13.59
C GLY A 369 -4.21 4.00 13.06
N ASN A 370 -4.62 5.25 13.35
CA ASN A 370 -5.85 5.87 12.82
C ASN A 370 -5.60 6.73 11.56
N TRP A 371 -4.46 6.56 10.91
CA TRP A 371 -4.01 7.38 9.78
C TRP A 371 -5.05 7.49 8.66
N THR A 372 -5.62 6.38 8.24
CA THR A 372 -6.61 6.36 7.14
C THR A 372 -7.78 7.31 7.42
N VAL A 373 -8.31 7.29 8.64
CA VAL A 373 -9.41 8.18 9.02
C VAL A 373 -8.96 9.63 9.09
N LEU A 374 -7.79 9.89 9.69
CA LEU A 374 -7.21 11.22 9.80
C LEU A 374 -6.89 11.81 8.43
N LYS A 375 -6.28 11.03 7.54
CA LYS A 375 -5.99 11.42 6.16
C LYS A 375 -7.26 11.83 5.44
N ASN A 376 -8.25 10.95 5.39
CA ASN A 376 -9.45 11.15 4.58
C ASN A 376 -10.34 12.29 5.11
N ARG A 377 -10.44 12.44 6.44
CA ARG A 377 -11.36 13.43 7.04
C ARG A 377 -10.74 14.80 7.28
N ILE A 378 -9.42 14.87 7.41
CA ILE A 378 -8.75 16.12 7.80
C ILE A 378 -7.70 16.55 6.81
N ILE A 379 -6.74 15.65 6.46
CA ILE A 379 -5.58 16.04 5.68
C ILE A 379 -5.96 16.30 4.23
N LEU A 380 -6.63 15.37 3.55
CA LEU A 380 -7.02 15.55 2.14
C LEU A 380 -7.96 16.76 1.93
N PRO A 381 -8.99 16.99 2.77
CA PRO A 381 -9.77 18.23 2.70
C PRO A 381 -8.94 19.49 2.89
N TYR A 382 -7.98 19.48 3.84
CA TYR A 382 -7.08 20.61 4.02
C TYR A 382 -6.21 20.86 2.79
N LEU A 383 -5.60 19.81 2.22
CA LEU A 383 -4.77 19.94 1.00
C LEU A 383 -5.58 20.55 -0.15
N ARG A 384 -6.83 20.08 -0.33
CA ARG A 384 -7.72 20.60 -1.36
C ARG A 384 -8.05 22.09 -1.15
N ASP A 385 -8.41 22.48 0.07
CA ASP A 385 -8.69 23.89 0.40
C ASP A 385 -7.45 24.76 0.20
N ARG A 386 -6.29 24.29 0.67
CA ARG A 386 -5.04 25.04 0.60
C ARG A 386 -4.52 25.19 -0.85
N ALA A 387 -4.68 24.15 -1.67
CA ALA A 387 -4.29 24.20 -3.07
C ALA A 387 -5.22 25.05 -3.94
N ARG A 388 -6.38 25.45 -3.43
CA ARG A 388 -7.31 26.38 -4.10
C ARG A 388 -7.10 27.85 -3.71
N SER A 389 -6.32 28.10 -2.67
CA SER A 389 -6.09 29.44 -2.15
C SER A 389 -4.69 29.95 -2.50
N ALA A 390 -4.62 31.17 -2.99
CA ALA A 390 -3.35 31.86 -3.22
C ALA A 390 -2.56 32.10 -1.93
N GLN A 391 -3.27 32.32 -0.81
CA GLN A 391 -2.67 32.65 0.48
C GLN A 391 -2.93 31.57 1.53
N THR A 392 -1.87 31.24 2.31
CA THR A 392 -1.97 30.25 3.39
C THR A 392 -2.95 30.68 4.49
N ASN A 393 -3.03 31.98 4.76
CA ASN A 393 -3.84 32.53 5.86
C ASN A 393 -5.35 32.48 5.59
N ASP A 394 -5.76 32.25 4.35
CA ASP A 394 -7.19 32.15 4.00
C ASP A 394 -7.79 30.79 4.36
N VAL A 395 -6.96 29.85 4.77
CA VAL A 395 -7.39 28.47 5.07
C VAL A 395 -7.19 28.16 6.56
N TYR A 396 -8.19 27.56 7.19
CA TYR A 396 -8.10 27.17 8.60
C TYR A 396 -6.93 26.20 8.81
N PRO A 397 -5.97 26.51 9.71
CA PRO A 397 -4.70 25.80 9.83
C PRO A 397 -4.86 24.31 10.11
N LEU A 398 -4.00 23.48 9.49
CA LEU A 398 -4.03 22.02 9.63
C LEU A 398 -3.86 21.58 11.08
N GLU A 399 -2.98 22.21 11.85
CA GLU A 399 -2.77 21.95 13.27
C GLU A 399 -4.06 22.09 14.09
N LYS A 400 -4.85 23.11 13.79
CA LYS A 400 -6.14 23.35 14.46
C LYS A 400 -7.19 22.35 14.03
N ARG A 401 -7.27 22.00 12.72
CA ARG A 401 -8.16 20.96 12.20
C ARG A 401 -7.91 19.62 12.90
N ILE A 402 -6.65 19.23 13.03
CA ILE A 402 -6.24 17.99 13.70
C ILE A 402 -6.60 18.05 15.20
N SER A 403 -6.27 19.17 15.88
CA SER A 403 -6.56 19.35 17.29
C SER A 403 -8.07 19.28 17.60
N ASP A 404 -8.89 19.93 16.79
CA ASP A 404 -10.35 19.92 16.95
C ASP A 404 -10.92 18.51 16.70
N TRP A 405 -10.42 17.82 15.68
CA TRP A 405 -10.84 16.45 15.39
C TRP A 405 -10.48 15.48 16.53
N LEU A 406 -9.28 15.57 17.08
CA LEU A 406 -8.82 14.72 18.19
C LEU A 406 -9.60 14.98 19.49
N ARG A 407 -10.06 16.22 19.70
CA ARG A 407 -10.88 16.56 20.86
C ARG A 407 -12.23 15.82 20.85
N VAL A 408 -12.80 15.60 19.67
CA VAL A 408 -14.12 14.96 19.49
C VAL A 408 -13.98 13.42 19.35
N ASN A 409 -12.85 12.92 18.89
CA ASN A 409 -12.63 11.50 18.55
C ASN A 409 -11.58 10.84 19.47
N ARG A 410 -11.56 11.19 20.75
CA ARG A 410 -10.70 10.58 21.77
C ARG A 410 -11.15 9.18 22.17
#